data_21cd38993f2a81cea31a8d439bca8171
#
_entry.id   21cd38993f2a81cea31a8d439bca8171
#
_cell.length_a   1.000
_cell.length_b   1.000
_cell.length_c   1.000
_cell.angle_alpha   90.00
_cell.angle_beta   90.00
_cell.angle_gamma   90.00
#
_symmetry.space_group_name_H-M   'P 1'
#
loop_
_entity.id
_entity.type
_entity.pdbx_description
1 polymer ?
#
loop_
_entity_poly.entity_id
_entity_poly.type
_entity_poly.pdbx_seq_one_letter_code
_entity_poly.pdbx_strand_id
1 'polypeptide(L)'
;KVVNYSSIYESSIDYNTYQSTTTGFDGEGQIDSAISYVTSEDLPVLYTLDGHGEKDLDSTLQEDIQKANIDIKSLNLITEESVPDDAACLLINAPTSDISESEKDAIIDYLENGGKAMIFSDYTEESMDNFDAVLKNYGVERTEGIVIEGDSQHYAQMPYYLVPTVNSTDAVSDFASKGYYVLMPYAQGIKKTDDVRDTVTINSLLTTSDSAYSKVDVNSGTIEKTDDDIDGPFDLGVSITETLDDDKETQIVYYTSSNLMDSQINQMVSGGNE
;
A
#
# COMPACT_ATOMS: atom_id res chain seq x y z
N LYS A 1 20.66 4.00 20.30
CA LYS A 1 19.18 3.81 20.39
C LYS A 1 18.82 3.56 21.85
N VAL A 2 17.74 4.17 22.33
CA VAL A 2 17.19 3.95 23.67
C VAL A 2 15.97 3.02 23.52
N VAL A 3 15.97 1.91 24.27
CA VAL A 3 14.80 1.03 24.36
C VAL A 3 14.01 1.44 25.58
N ASN A 4 12.80 1.94 25.38
CA ASN A 4 11.92 2.37 26.46
C ASN A 4 11.21 1.16 27.07
N TYR A 5 10.95 1.20 28.40
CA TYR A 5 10.21 0.13 29.08
C TYR A 5 8.82 -0.10 28.46
N SER A 6 8.15 0.97 28.01
CA SER A 6 6.84 0.90 27.38
C SER A 6 6.84 0.17 26.02
N SER A 7 7.97 0.18 25.30
CA SER A 7 8.09 -0.52 24.01
C SER A 7 8.42 -2.01 24.13
N ILE A 8 8.78 -2.46 25.35
CA ILE A 8 9.07 -3.88 25.62
C ILE A 8 7.77 -4.69 25.84
N TYR A 9 6.68 -4.03 26.23
CA TYR A 9 5.41 -4.68 26.50
C TYR A 9 4.36 -4.24 25.48
N GLU A 10 3.81 -5.20 24.79
CA GLU A 10 2.63 -4.98 23.96
C GLU A 10 1.40 -4.85 24.86
N SER A 11 0.56 -3.87 24.58
CA SER A 11 -0.65 -3.64 25.36
C SER A 11 -1.83 -3.32 24.44
N SER A 12 -3.00 -3.84 24.77
CA SER A 12 -4.25 -3.45 24.14
C SER A 12 -5.14 -2.67 25.10
N ILE A 13 -5.93 -1.76 24.56
CA ILE A 13 -6.92 -0.99 25.30
C ILE A 13 -8.29 -1.60 25.04
N ASP A 14 -8.96 -2.05 26.09
CA ASP A 14 -10.38 -2.38 26.02
C ASP A 14 -11.20 -1.09 25.97
N TYR A 15 -11.73 -0.78 24.79
CA TYR A 15 -12.52 0.45 24.57
C TYR A 15 -13.85 0.50 25.33
N ASN A 16 -14.35 -0.62 25.88
CA ASN A 16 -15.54 -0.63 26.72
C ASN A 16 -15.22 -0.23 28.17
N THR A 17 -14.03 -0.58 28.64
CA THR A 17 -13.61 -0.32 30.03
C THR A 17 -12.51 0.71 30.17
N TYR A 18 -11.90 1.14 29.03
CA TYR A 18 -10.71 2.00 28.97
C TYR A 18 -9.53 1.47 29.80
N GLN A 19 -9.45 0.16 29.99
CA GLN A 19 -8.34 -0.47 30.69
C GLN A 19 -7.31 -0.98 29.69
N SER A 20 -6.04 -0.65 29.95
CA SER A 20 -4.91 -1.21 29.21
C SER A 20 -4.52 -2.55 29.85
N THR A 21 -4.41 -3.59 29.04
CA THR A 21 -3.91 -4.91 29.45
C THR A 21 -2.67 -5.24 28.64
N THR A 22 -1.64 -5.76 29.30
CA THR A 22 -0.44 -6.26 28.61
C THR A 22 -0.80 -7.54 27.86
N THR A 23 -0.58 -7.56 26.57
CA THR A 23 -0.90 -8.68 25.68
C THR A 23 0.32 -9.48 25.27
N GLY A 24 1.52 -8.86 25.30
CA GLY A 24 2.75 -9.50 24.88
C GLY A 24 4.00 -8.93 25.58
N PHE A 25 5.13 -9.58 25.32
CA PHE A 25 6.46 -9.17 25.78
C PHE A 25 7.44 -9.29 24.61
N ASP A 26 7.93 -8.16 24.13
CA ASP A 26 8.82 -8.05 22.97
C ASP A 26 10.25 -7.61 23.37
N GLY A 27 10.73 -8.05 24.53
CA GLY A 27 12.06 -7.66 24.99
C GLY A 27 13.20 -8.13 24.09
N GLU A 28 13.06 -9.31 23.49
CA GLU A 28 14.04 -9.85 22.53
C GLU A 28 14.07 -9.01 21.25
N GLY A 29 12.94 -8.78 20.60
CA GLY A 29 12.85 -8.01 19.36
C GLY A 29 13.37 -6.57 19.54
N GLN A 30 13.04 -5.90 20.64
CA GLN A 30 13.54 -4.56 20.95
C GLN A 30 15.05 -4.50 21.15
N ILE A 31 15.63 -5.52 21.83
CA ILE A 31 17.08 -5.60 22.05
C ILE A 31 17.80 -5.91 20.74
N ASP A 32 17.31 -6.86 19.95
CA ASP A 32 17.89 -7.23 18.65
C ASP A 32 17.85 -6.05 17.67
N SER A 33 16.74 -5.33 17.62
CA SER A 33 16.62 -4.08 16.86
C SER A 33 17.63 -3.02 17.33
N ALA A 34 17.81 -2.87 18.65
CA ALA A 34 18.77 -1.91 19.16
C ALA A 34 20.23 -2.30 18.85
N ILE A 35 20.55 -3.58 18.91
CA ILE A 35 21.89 -4.10 18.54
C ILE A 35 22.13 -3.87 17.05
N SER A 36 21.18 -4.23 16.19
CA SER A 36 21.26 -4.01 14.74
C SER A 36 21.47 -2.55 14.42
N TYR A 37 20.70 -1.65 15.06
CA TYR A 37 20.84 -0.20 14.89
C TYR A 37 22.26 0.31 15.16
N VAL A 38 22.87 -0.09 16.30
CA VAL A 38 24.19 0.44 16.69
C VAL A 38 25.34 -0.23 15.95
N THR A 39 25.10 -1.32 15.24
CA THR A 39 26.09 -2.05 14.44
C THR A 39 25.98 -1.79 12.94
N SER A 40 24.89 -1.18 12.48
CA SER A 40 24.69 -0.77 11.08
C SER A 40 25.38 0.58 10.83
N GLU A 41 26.15 0.68 9.75
CA GLU A 41 26.80 1.93 9.34
C GLU A 41 25.82 2.83 8.57
N ASP A 42 24.94 2.20 7.74
CA ASP A 42 23.91 2.88 6.95
C ASP A 42 22.55 2.23 7.24
N LEU A 43 21.56 3.04 7.57
CA LEU A 43 20.18 2.61 7.74
C LEU A 43 19.40 2.91 6.45
N PRO A 44 18.50 1.99 6.01
CA PRO A 44 17.62 2.28 4.90
C PRO A 44 16.69 3.45 5.22
N VAL A 45 16.42 4.29 4.24
CA VAL A 45 15.54 5.44 4.37
C VAL A 45 14.27 5.23 3.55
N LEU A 46 13.12 5.29 4.21
CA LEU A 46 11.81 5.40 3.58
C LEU A 46 11.49 6.89 3.40
N TYR A 47 11.38 7.33 2.16
CA TYR A 47 10.88 8.67 1.87
C TYR A 47 9.36 8.63 1.65
N THR A 48 8.63 9.47 2.37
CA THR A 48 7.18 9.64 2.18
C THR A 48 6.93 10.89 1.35
N LEU A 49 6.30 10.74 0.18
CA LEU A 49 5.90 11.89 -0.64
C LEU A 49 4.93 12.77 0.15
N ASP A 50 5.09 14.08 0.04
CA ASP A 50 4.28 15.11 0.71
C ASP A 50 4.11 16.32 -0.19
N GLY A 51 2.92 16.90 -0.20
CA GLY A 51 2.59 18.10 -0.98
C GLY A 51 1.27 18.02 -1.75
N HIS A 52 0.66 16.83 -1.85
CA HIS A 52 -0.55 16.58 -2.65
C HIS A 52 -1.69 16.03 -1.80
N GLY A 53 -1.64 16.24 -0.47
CA GLY A 53 -2.64 15.77 0.48
C GLY A 53 -2.56 14.28 0.75
N GLU A 54 -1.37 13.71 0.66
CA GLU A 54 -1.08 12.34 1.04
C GLU A 54 -1.48 12.08 2.50
N LYS A 55 -1.86 10.85 2.80
CA LYS A 55 -2.15 10.44 4.16
C LYS A 55 -0.86 10.19 4.95
N ASP A 56 -0.84 10.66 6.18
CA ASP A 56 0.24 10.31 7.13
C ASP A 56 0.23 8.80 7.43
N LEU A 57 1.42 8.26 7.68
CA LEU A 57 1.53 6.93 8.25
C LEU A 57 0.94 6.91 9.66
N ASP A 58 0.16 5.89 9.98
CA ASP A 58 -0.31 5.64 11.35
C ASP A 58 0.87 5.52 12.33
N SER A 59 0.67 5.96 13.57
CA SER A 59 1.73 5.97 14.59
C SER A 59 2.26 4.57 14.90
N THR A 60 1.40 3.56 14.88
CA THR A 60 1.80 2.16 15.12
C THR A 60 2.71 1.67 14.00
N LEU A 61 2.31 1.92 12.75
CA LEU A 61 3.12 1.55 11.58
C LEU A 61 4.45 2.30 11.55
N GLN A 62 4.48 3.59 11.94
CA GLN A 62 5.74 4.34 12.09
C GLN A 62 6.66 3.70 13.14
N GLU A 63 6.12 3.27 14.28
CA GLU A 63 6.88 2.59 15.33
C GLU A 63 7.46 1.26 14.83
N ASP A 64 6.69 0.48 14.07
CA ASP A 64 7.14 -0.81 13.51
C ASP A 64 8.23 -0.62 12.45
N ILE A 65 8.10 0.36 11.56
CA ILE A 65 9.12 0.74 10.59
C ILE A 65 10.42 1.15 11.30
N GLN A 66 10.32 1.99 12.35
CA GLN A 66 11.47 2.42 13.14
C GLN A 66 12.09 1.26 13.95
N LYS A 67 11.27 0.31 14.40
CA LYS A 67 11.72 -0.92 15.04
C LYS A 67 12.53 -1.80 14.07
N ALA A 68 12.14 -1.82 12.80
CA ALA A 68 12.90 -2.46 11.72
C ALA A 68 14.19 -1.71 11.35
N ASN A 69 14.50 -0.60 12.05
CA ASN A 69 15.66 0.28 11.80
C ASN A 69 15.63 0.94 10.40
N ILE A 70 14.46 1.34 9.96
CA ILE A 70 14.25 2.12 8.75
C ILE A 70 13.99 3.56 9.19
N ASP A 71 14.75 4.52 8.69
CA ASP A 71 14.48 5.94 8.90
C ASP A 71 13.34 6.40 8.01
N ILE A 72 12.47 7.27 8.54
CA ILE A 72 11.36 7.86 7.78
C ILE A 72 11.65 9.34 7.58
N LYS A 73 11.64 9.80 6.33
CA LYS A 73 11.82 11.21 5.96
C LYS A 73 10.70 11.65 5.02
N SER A 74 10.17 12.87 5.23
CA SER A 74 9.26 13.50 4.27
C SER A 74 10.06 13.98 3.06
N LEU A 75 9.48 13.86 1.87
CA LEU A 75 10.01 14.33 0.58
C LEU A 75 8.95 15.19 -0.11
N ASN A 76 9.30 16.44 -0.38
CA ASN A 76 8.43 17.35 -1.14
C ASN A 76 9.08 17.69 -2.48
N LEU A 77 8.63 17.01 -3.54
CA LEU A 77 9.16 17.20 -4.90
C LEU A 77 8.77 18.55 -5.54
N ILE A 78 7.85 19.32 -4.92
CA ILE A 78 7.61 20.72 -5.32
C ILE A 78 8.84 21.59 -5.03
N THR A 79 9.60 21.24 -3.98
CA THR A 79 10.77 21.99 -3.52
C THR A 79 12.10 21.29 -3.80
N GLU A 80 12.06 19.97 -3.95
CA GLU A 80 13.22 19.13 -4.28
C GLU A 80 13.10 18.63 -5.74
N GLU A 81 14.18 18.71 -6.49
CA GLU A 81 14.13 18.42 -7.93
C GLU A 81 14.13 16.92 -8.25
N SER A 82 14.46 16.06 -7.29
CA SER A 82 14.59 14.61 -7.49
C SER A 82 14.38 13.83 -6.18
N VAL A 83 14.10 12.54 -6.31
CA VAL A 83 14.15 11.60 -5.18
C VAL A 83 15.60 11.43 -4.75
N PRO A 84 15.93 11.55 -3.44
CA PRO A 84 17.29 11.42 -2.96
C PRO A 84 17.96 10.07 -3.25
N ASP A 85 19.26 10.07 -3.53
CA ASP A 85 20.03 8.85 -3.85
C ASP A 85 20.09 7.84 -2.69
N ASP A 86 19.86 8.28 -1.45
CA ASP A 86 19.81 7.44 -0.26
C ASP A 86 18.41 6.82 -0.01
N ALA A 87 17.45 7.03 -0.92
CA ALA A 87 16.12 6.47 -0.81
C ALA A 87 16.16 4.94 -1.02
N ALA A 88 15.94 4.20 0.06
CA ALA A 88 15.75 2.75 -0.03
C ALA A 88 14.36 2.38 -0.59
N CYS A 89 13.36 3.24 -0.33
CA CYS A 89 12.01 3.11 -0.88
C CYS A 89 11.31 4.49 -0.85
N LEU A 90 10.49 4.75 -1.87
CA LEU A 90 9.57 5.88 -1.94
C LEU A 90 8.15 5.39 -1.59
N LEU A 91 7.51 6.00 -0.60
CA LEU A 91 6.10 5.79 -0.29
C LEU A 91 5.27 6.94 -0.86
N ILE A 92 4.28 6.60 -1.69
CA ILE A 92 3.24 7.52 -2.16
C ILE A 92 1.91 7.04 -1.55
N ASN A 93 1.39 7.78 -0.58
CA ASN A 93 0.26 7.32 0.23
C ASN A 93 -1.04 8.07 -0.08
N ALA A 94 -1.73 7.63 -1.11
CA ALA A 94 -3.05 8.12 -1.52
C ALA A 94 -3.13 9.66 -1.62
N PRO A 95 -2.41 10.27 -2.57
CA PRO A 95 -2.53 11.71 -2.83
C PRO A 95 -3.97 12.06 -3.20
N THR A 96 -4.46 13.21 -2.72
CA THR A 96 -5.82 13.71 -2.98
C THR A 96 -5.86 14.73 -4.10
N SER A 97 -4.71 15.20 -4.58
CA SER A 97 -4.54 16.04 -5.76
C SER A 97 -3.41 15.53 -6.63
N ASP A 98 -3.47 15.82 -7.93
CA ASP A 98 -2.48 15.34 -8.88
C ASP A 98 -1.09 15.93 -8.63
N ILE A 99 -0.06 15.17 -8.91
CA ILE A 99 1.33 15.62 -8.95
C ILE A 99 1.60 16.42 -10.22
N SER A 100 2.60 17.27 -10.23
CA SER A 100 3.01 18.00 -11.42
C SER A 100 3.75 17.10 -12.43
N GLU A 101 3.88 17.58 -13.68
CA GLU A 101 4.66 16.88 -14.71
C GLU A 101 6.12 16.66 -14.30
N SER A 102 6.74 17.67 -13.64
CA SER A 102 8.13 17.56 -13.17
C SER A 102 8.31 16.54 -12.05
N GLU A 103 7.31 16.40 -11.17
CA GLU A 103 7.35 15.40 -10.10
C GLU A 103 7.12 13.99 -10.64
N LYS A 104 6.18 13.84 -11.60
CA LYS A 104 6.01 12.59 -12.35
C LYS A 104 7.34 12.15 -12.98
N ASP A 105 8.02 13.06 -13.67
CA ASP A 105 9.29 12.76 -14.32
C ASP A 105 10.37 12.37 -13.29
N ALA A 106 10.46 13.07 -12.16
CA ALA A 106 11.39 12.74 -11.07
C ALA A 106 11.12 11.35 -10.45
N ILE A 107 9.86 10.98 -10.27
CA ILE A 107 9.47 9.65 -9.77
C ILE A 107 9.83 8.57 -10.80
N ILE A 108 9.53 8.79 -12.08
CA ILE A 108 9.86 7.84 -13.15
C ILE A 108 11.38 7.70 -13.25
N ASP A 109 12.14 8.78 -13.27
CA ASP A 109 13.61 8.75 -13.30
C ASP A 109 14.20 7.96 -12.13
N TYR A 110 13.68 8.14 -10.91
CA TYR A 110 14.10 7.35 -9.75
C TYR A 110 13.84 5.85 -9.96
N LEU A 111 12.65 5.49 -10.43
CA LEU A 111 12.28 4.10 -10.66
C LEU A 111 13.10 3.48 -11.80
N GLU A 112 13.30 4.18 -12.93
CA GLU A 112 14.10 3.71 -14.07
C GLU A 112 15.59 3.52 -13.70
N ASN A 113 16.04 4.07 -12.58
CA ASN A 113 17.39 3.84 -12.03
C ASN A 113 17.46 2.71 -11.00
N GLY A 114 16.42 1.89 -10.87
CA GLY A 114 16.35 0.76 -9.92
C GLY A 114 15.78 1.15 -8.56
N GLY A 115 15.04 2.24 -8.50
CA GLY A 115 14.30 2.66 -7.31
C GLY A 115 13.21 1.68 -6.91
N LYS A 116 12.80 1.73 -5.65
CA LYS A 116 11.70 0.93 -5.11
C LYS A 116 10.60 1.83 -4.61
N ALA A 117 9.35 1.47 -4.89
CA ALA A 117 8.21 2.24 -4.43
C ALA A 117 7.12 1.38 -3.82
N MET A 118 6.45 1.95 -2.82
CA MET A 118 5.19 1.47 -2.30
C MET A 118 4.15 2.55 -2.58
N ILE A 119 3.14 2.22 -3.37
CA ILE A 119 2.15 3.18 -3.86
C ILE A 119 0.77 2.75 -3.38
N PHE A 120 0.04 3.68 -2.81
CA PHE A 120 -1.38 3.53 -2.49
C PHE A 120 -2.17 4.62 -3.20
N SER A 121 -3.35 4.28 -3.67
CA SER A 121 -4.34 5.26 -4.12
C SER A 121 -5.68 4.99 -3.45
N ASP A 122 -6.45 6.03 -3.24
CA ASP A 122 -7.86 5.92 -2.89
C ASP A 122 -8.72 6.41 -4.05
N TYR A 123 -10.00 6.07 -4.04
CA TYR A 123 -10.95 6.64 -4.99
C TYR A 123 -11.01 8.17 -4.83
N THR A 124 -10.94 8.86 -5.94
CA THR A 124 -11.14 10.31 -6.04
C THR A 124 -11.88 10.65 -7.33
N GLU A 125 -12.70 11.71 -7.31
CA GLU A 125 -13.32 12.29 -8.49
C GLU A 125 -12.40 13.31 -9.19
N GLU A 126 -11.31 13.71 -8.55
CA GLU A 126 -10.32 14.60 -9.13
C GLU A 126 -9.50 13.86 -10.20
N SER A 127 -9.14 14.59 -11.27
CA SER A 127 -8.21 14.06 -12.27
C SER A 127 -6.82 13.91 -11.67
N MET A 128 -6.19 12.75 -11.95
CA MET A 128 -4.86 12.37 -11.45
C MET A 128 -3.96 11.99 -12.63
N ASP A 129 -3.96 12.79 -13.69
CA ASP A 129 -3.37 12.43 -14.98
C ASP A 129 -1.88 12.12 -14.90
N ASN A 130 -1.11 12.88 -14.10
CA ASN A 130 0.33 12.66 -13.92
C ASN A 130 0.61 11.47 -13.00
N PHE A 131 -0.14 11.33 -11.91
CA PHE A 131 -0.05 10.17 -11.04
C PHE A 131 -0.39 8.88 -11.79
N ASP A 132 -1.47 8.88 -12.57
CA ASP A 132 -1.87 7.76 -13.42
C ASP A 132 -0.84 7.46 -14.51
N ALA A 133 -0.14 8.47 -15.01
CA ALA A 133 0.94 8.27 -15.97
C ALA A 133 2.15 7.52 -15.37
N VAL A 134 2.46 7.72 -14.07
CA VAL A 134 3.47 6.89 -13.37
C VAL A 134 3.04 5.43 -13.37
N LEU A 135 1.80 5.13 -13.00
CA LEU A 135 1.26 3.77 -12.97
C LEU A 135 1.26 3.13 -14.36
N LYS A 136 0.82 3.88 -15.36
CA LYS A 136 0.75 3.44 -16.74
C LYS A 136 2.14 3.15 -17.34
N ASN A 137 3.18 3.91 -16.94
CA ASN A 137 4.56 3.63 -17.34
C ASN A 137 5.02 2.22 -16.94
N TYR A 138 4.38 1.65 -15.90
CA TYR A 138 4.64 0.30 -15.39
C TYR A 138 3.50 -0.70 -15.69
N GLY A 139 2.65 -0.38 -16.65
CA GLY A 139 1.68 -1.31 -17.23
C GLY A 139 0.41 -1.53 -16.40
N VAL A 140 0.04 -0.59 -15.52
CA VAL A 140 -1.20 -0.67 -14.76
C VAL A 140 -2.00 0.64 -14.82
N GLU A 141 -3.32 0.50 -14.82
CA GLU A 141 -4.29 1.60 -14.80
C GLU A 141 -5.34 1.33 -13.73
N ARG A 142 -5.86 2.38 -13.12
CA ARG A 142 -7.04 2.30 -12.22
C ARG A 142 -8.31 2.17 -13.06
N THR A 143 -9.27 1.34 -12.61
CA THR A 143 -10.63 1.35 -13.19
C THR A 143 -11.43 2.51 -12.64
N GLU A 144 -12.40 2.99 -13.41
CA GLU A 144 -13.37 3.97 -12.92
C GLU A 144 -14.24 3.37 -11.80
N GLY A 145 -14.67 4.22 -10.85
CA GLY A 145 -15.57 3.85 -9.77
C GLY A 145 -14.91 3.12 -8.61
N ILE A 146 -15.72 2.49 -7.78
CA ILE A 146 -15.31 1.65 -6.66
C ILE A 146 -15.77 0.22 -6.87
N VAL A 147 -14.98 -0.74 -6.41
CA VAL A 147 -15.32 -2.15 -6.54
C VAL A 147 -16.37 -2.56 -5.51
N ILE A 148 -17.40 -3.23 -6.01
CA ILE A 148 -18.45 -3.87 -5.24
C ILE A 148 -18.34 -5.37 -5.42
N GLU A 149 -18.29 -6.11 -4.33
CA GLU A 149 -18.19 -7.55 -4.36
C GLU A 149 -19.57 -8.21 -4.40
N GLY A 150 -19.79 -9.09 -5.36
CA GLY A 150 -21.05 -9.82 -5.51
C GLY A 150 -21.13 -11.13 -4.71
N ASP A 151 -19.96 -11.70 -4.33
CA ASP A 151 -19.89 -12.92 -3.53
C ASP A 151 -19.74 -12.57 -2.03
N SER A 152 -20.70 -13.01 -1.23
CA SER A 152 -20.72 -12.75 0.21
C SER A 152 -19.56 -13.40 1.00
N GLN A 153 -18.76 -14.26 0.40
CA GLN A 153 -17.55 -14.82 1.01
C GLN A 153 -16.33 -13.90 0.83
N HIS A 154 -16.44 -12.88 -0.03
CA HIS A 154 -15.36 -11.97 -0.40
C HIS A 154 -15.59 -10.53 0.07
N TYR A 155 -16.50 -10.31 1.02
CA TYR A 155 -16.66 -9.02 1.69
C TYR A 155 -17.09 -9.17 3.15
N ALA A 156 -16.82 -8.14 3.96
CA ALA A 156 -17.22 -8.07 5.36
C ALA A 156 -18.26 -6.98 5.57
N GLN A 157 -19.40 -7.30 6.17
CA GLN A 157 -20.50 -6.38 6.52
C GLN A 157 -21.18 -5.72 5.30
N MET A 158 -20.42 -5.05 4.44
CA MET A 158 -20.91 -4.32 3.26
C MET A 158 -20.11 -4.74 2.01
N PRO A 159 -20.75 -4.82 0.81
CA PRO A 159 -20.10 -5.29 -0.40
C PRO A 159 -18.89 -4.47 -0.89
N TYR A 160 -18.67 -3.27 -0.35
CA TYR A 160 -17.49 -2.44 -0.61
C TYR A 160 -16.42 -2.54 0.48
N TYR A 161 -16.59 -3.41 1.48
CA TYR A 161 -15.55 -3.83 2.43
C TYR A 161 -14.98 -5.16 1.95
N LEU A 162 -14.07 -5.07 0.99
CA LEU A 162 -13.59 -6.23 0.25
C LEU A 162 -12.68 -7.10 1.09
N VAL A 163 -12.87 -8.42 0.99
CA VAL A 163 -11.98 -9.45 1.52
C VAL A 163 -11.41 -10.23 0.33
N PRO A 164 -10.38 -9.71 -0.33
CA PRO A 164 -9.85 -10.30 -1.54
C PRO A 164 -9.16 -11.64 -1.29
N THR A 165 -9.04 -12.43 -2.35
CA THR A 165 -8.15 -13.57 -2.37
C THR A 165 -6.71 -13.10 -2.33
N VAL A 166 -5.92 -13.61 -1.40
CA VAL A 166 -4.47 -13.39 -1.34
C VAL A 166 -3.80 -14.42 -2.23
N ASN A 167 -3.16 -13.96 -3.31
CA ASN A 167 -2.46 -14.83 -4.23
C ASN A 167 -1.08 -15.21 -3.68
N SER A 168 -0.73 -16.49 -3.75
CA SER A 168 0.55 -16.97 -3.29
C SER A 168 1.64 -16.55 -4.27
N THR A 169 2.34 -15.48 -3.93
CA THR A 169 3.56 -14.99 -4.61
C THR A 169 4.69 -14.97 -3.60
N ASP A 170 5.94 -14.86 -4.07
CA ASP A 170 7.10 -14.80 -3.15
C ASP A 170 6.97 -13.62 -2.16
N ALA A 171 6.35 -12.52 -2.59
CA ALA A 171 6.16 -11.32 -1.76
C ALA A 171 5.18 -11.51 -0.58
N VAL A 172 4.19 -12.43 -0.70
CA VAL A 172 3.12 -12.63 0.30
C VAL A 172 2.91 -14.10 0.68
N SER A 173 3.87 -14.97 0.38
CA SER A 173 3.76 -16.41 0.61
C SER A 173 3.53 -16.77 2.09
N ASP A 174 4.23 -16.11 2.99
CA ASP A 174 4.10 -16.34 4.43
C ASP A 174 2.73 -15.91 4.95
N PHE A 175 2.23 -14.78 4.46
CA PHE A 175 0.91 -14.27 4.80
C PHE A 175 -0.20 -15.20 4.31
N ALA A 176 -0.16 -15.59 3.04
CA ALA A 176 -1.12 -16.53 2.46
C ALA A 176 -1.16 -17.88 3.19
N SER A 177 0.01 -18.36 3.66
CA SER A 177 0.12 -19.65 4.38
C SER A 177 -0.50 -19.62 5.78
N LYS A 178 -0.58 -18.45 6.41
CA LYS A 178 -1.13 -18.27 7.77
C LYS A 178 -2.66 -18.12 7.78
N GLY A 179 -3.30 -17.98 6.61
CA GLY A 179 -4.75 -17.84 6.49
C GLY A 179 -5.29 -16.53 7.05
N TYR A 180 -4.50 -15.47 7.03
CA TYR A 180 -4.93 -14.13 7.37
C TYR A 180 -5.86 -13.57 6.28
N TYR A 181 -6.77 -12.70 6.69
CA TYR A 181 -7.67 -11.98 5.80
C TYR A 181 -7.19 -10.54 5.66
N VAL A 182 -7.23 -10.04 4.45
CA VAL A 182 -7.01 -8.63 4.14
C VAL A 182 -8.36 -7.96 4.00
N LEU A 183 -8.54 -6.77 4.57
CA LEU A 183 -9.73 -5.96 4.42
C LEU A 183 -9.38 -4.68 3.67
N MET A 184 -10.00 -4.47 2.50
CA MET A 184 -9.78 -3.31 1.65
C MET A 184 -11.09 -2.56 1.38
N PRO A 185 -11.47 -1.62 2.24
CA PRO A 185 -12.65 -0.79 2.00
C PRO A 185 -12.43 0.18 0.83
N TYR A 186 -13.48 0.36 0.01
CA TYR A 186 -13.56 1.37 -1.04
C TYR A 186 -12.44 1.31 -2.09
N ALA A 187 -11.91 0.12 -2.37
CA ALA A 187 -10.86 -0.06 -3.36
C ALA A 187 -11.37 0.14 -4.79
N GLN A 188 -10.48 0.59 -5.67
CA GLN A 188 -10.67 0.57 -7.12
C GLN A 188 -10.12 -0.72 -7.71
N GLY A 189 -10.52 -1.07 -8.92
CA GLY A 189 -9.89 -2.16 -9.65
C GLY A 189 -8.58 -1.70 -10.31
N ILE A 190 -7.65 -2.63 -10.49
CA ILE A 190 -6.45 -2.46 -11.30
C ILE A 190 -6.62 -3.23 -12.60
N LYS A 191 -6.36 -2.56 -13.71
CA LYS A 191 -6.30 -3.15 -15.03
C LYS A 191 -4.85 -3.18 -15.52
N LYS A 192 -4.37 -4.35 -15.95
CA LYS A 192 -3.08 -4.45 -16.64
C LYS A 192 -3.22 -4.00 -18.08
N THR A 193 -2.25 -3.23 -18.57
CA THR A 193 -2.23 -2.76 -19.96
C THR A 193 -1.38 -3.69 -20.82
N ASP A 194 -1.73 -3.79 -22.09
CA ASP A 194 -0.95 -4.58 -23.07
C ASP A 194 0.29 -3.81 -23.57
N ASP A 195 0.33 -2.49 -23.36
CA ASP A 195 1.41 -1.61 -23.78
C ASP A 195 2.41 -1.38 -22.64
N VAL A 196 3.16 -2.42 -22.33
CA VAL A 196 4.21 -2.41 -21.30
C VAL A 196 5.50 -3.02 -21.85
N ARG A 197 6.64 -2.57 -21.32
CA ARG A 197 7.96 -3.10 -21.74
C ARG A 197 8.09 -4.58 -21.39
N ASP A 198 8.75 -5.35 -22.26
CA ASP A 198 9.01 -6.80 -22.05
C ASP A 198 9.83 -7.10 -20.78
N THR A 199 10.53 -6.10 -20.25
CA THR A 199 11.32 -6.17 -19.01
C THR A 199 10.47 -6.10 -17.75
N VAL A 200 9.20 -5.69 -17.86
CA VAL A 200 8.25 -5.52 -16.74
C VAL A 200 7.48 -6.80 -16.51
N THR A 201 7.45 -7.23 -15.26
CA THR A 201 6.63 -8.36 -14.79
C THR A 201 5.62 -7.87 -13.76
N ILE A 202 4.34 -8.18 -13.93
CA ILE A 202 3.26 -7.77 -13.03
C ILE A 202 2.60 -9.01 -12.44
N ASN A 203 2.68 -9.17 -11.12
CA ASN A 203 2.03 -10.24 -10.38
C ASN A 203 0.86 -9.70 -9.56
N SER A 204 -0.29 -10.40 -9.63
CA SER A 204 -1.45 -10.11 -8.82
C SER A 204 -1.22 -10.57 -7.38
N LEU A 205 -1.31 -9.65 -6.41
CA LEU A 205 -1.20 -9.94 -4.98
C LEU A 205 -2.58 -10.20 -4.35
N LEU A 206 -3.53 -9.34 -4.67
CA LEU A 206 -4.90 -9.37 -4.14
C LEU A 206 -5.89 -9.30 -5.30
N THR A 207 -6.86 -10.20 -5.33
CA THR A 207 -7.87 -10.27 -6.40
C THR A 207 -9.27 -10.44 -5.84
N THR A 208 -10.25 -9.86 -6.52
CA THR A 208 -11.69 -10.06 -6.24
C THR A 208 -12.18 -11.41 -6.75
N SER A 209 -13.43 -11.74 -6.43
CA SER A 209 -14.14 -12.84 -7.10
C SER A 209 -14.60 -12.45 -8.53
N ASP A 210 -15.00 -13.44 -9.31
CA ASP A 210 -15.60 -13.25 -10.65
C ASP A 210 -16.95 -12.50 -10.60
N SER A 211 -17.56 -12.39 -9.41
CA SER A 211 -18.85 -11.72 -9.21
C SER A 211 -18.72 -10.24 -8.92
N ALA A 212 -17.48 -9.73 -8.78
CA ALA A 212 -17.23 -8.32 -8.51
C ALA A 212 -17.51 -7.45 -9.73
N TYR A 213 -17.85 -6.20 -9.49
CA TYR A 213 -17.99 -5.16 -10.51
C TYR A 213 -17.54 -3.80 -9.96
N SER A 214 -17.06 -2.92 -10.83
CA SER A 214 -16.75 -1.56 -10.45
C SER A 214 -17.96 -0.67 -10.67
N LYS A 215 -18.46 -0.06 -9.59
CA LYS A 215 -19.58 0.88 -9.61
C LYS A 215 -19.09 2.24 -10.08
N VAL A 216 -19.39 2.58 -11.35
CA VAL A 216 -18.91 3.81 -11.99
C VAL A 216 -19.62 5.04 -11.42
N ASP A 217 -20.97 5.01 -11.31
CA ASP A 217 -21.72 6.08 -10.66
C ASP A 217 -21.77 5.86 -9.14
N VAL A 218 -20.71 6.29 -8.45
CA VAL A 218 -20.56 6.18 -6.99
C VAL A 218 -21.60 7.02 -6.24
N ASN A 219 -22.15 8.07 -6.87
CA ASN A 219 -23.13 8.99 -6.30
C ASN A 219 -24.59 8.57 -6.53
N SER A 220 -24.84 7.44 -7.20
CA SER A 220 -26.19 6.94 -7.51
C SER A 220 -27.06 6.61 -6.28
N GLY A 221 -26.45 6.53 -5.09
CA GLY A 221 -27.14 6.15 -3.84
C GLY A 221 -27.54 4.67 -3.78
N THR A 222 -27.15 3.86 -4.74
CA THR A 222 -27.36 2.41 -4.78
C THR A 222 -26.08 1.67 -5.19
N ILE A 223 -25.90 0.47 -4.63
CA ILE A 223 -24.83 -0.45 -5.04
C ILE A 223 -25.31 -1.48 -6.07
N GLU A 224 -26.56 -1.40 -6.55
CA GLU A 224 -27.06 -2.31 -7.57
C GLU A 224 -26.28 -2.11 -8.88
N LYS A 225 -25.87 -3.24 -9.48
CA LYS A 225 -25.16 -3.24 -10.76
C LYS A 225 -26.03 -2.72 -11.88
N THR A 226 -25.46 -1.86 -12.73
CA THR A 226 -26.08 -1.31 -13.93
C THR A 226 -25.29 -1.70 -15.18
N ASP A 227 -25.81 -1.39 -16.36
CA ASP A 227 -25.15 -1.69 -17.64
C ASP A 227 -23.89 -0.86 -17.88
N ASP A 228 -23.73 0.26 -17.16
CA ASP A 228 -22.56 1.16 -17.25
C ASP A 228 -21.41 0.73 -16.32
N ASP A 229 -21.67 -0.22 -15.41
CA ASP A 229 -20.65 -0.71 -14.48
C ASP A 229 -19.72 -1.73 -15.15
N ILE A 230 -18.48 -1.76 -14.70
CA ILE A 230 -17.41 -2.59 -15.30
C ILE A 230 -17.38 -3.94 -14.61
N ASP A 231 -17.41 -5.03 -15.40
CA ASP A 231 -17.30 -6.39 -14.87
C ASP A 231 -15.90 -6.72 -14.36
N GLY A 232 -15.82 -7.44 -13.22
CA GLY A 232 -14.59 -8.05 -12.71
C GLY A 232 -14.25 -9.39 -13.41
N PRO A 233 -13.31 -10.17 -12.88
CA PRO A 233 -12.58 -9.89 -11.64
C PRO A 233 -11.56 -8.77 -11.76
N PHE A 234 -11.12 -8.19 -10.63
CA PHE A 234 -10.12 -7.13 -10.57
C PHE A 234 -8.93 -7.54 -9.71
N ASP A 235 -7.74 -7.08 -10.09
CA ASP A 235 -6.65 -6.93 -9.15
C ASP A 235 -6.93 -5.71 -8.24
N LEU A 236 -6.62 -5.81 -6.95
CA LEU A 236 -6.69 -4.73 -5.96
C LEU A 236 -5.31 -4.38 -5.42
N GLY A 237 -4.35 -5.26 -5.62
CA GLY A 237 -2.97 -5.09 -5.27
C GLY A 237 -2.08 -5.88 -6.23
N VAL A 238 -0.99 -5.28 -6.66
CA VAL A 238 -0.02 -5.89 -7.59
C VAL A 238 1.41 -5.63 -7.12
N SER A 239 2.32 -6.55 -7.44
CA SER A 239 3.76 -6.29 -7.43
C SER A 239 4.25 -6.18 -8.86
N ILE A 240 5.07 -5.19 -9.11
CA ILE A 240 5.66 -4.91 -10.41
C ILE A 240 7.17 -4.94 -10.25
N THR A 241 7.82 -5.68 -11.11
CA THR A 241 9.27 -5.79 -11.15
C THR A 241 9.74 -5.48 -12.56
N GLU A 242 10.71 -4.59 -12.71
CA GLU A 242 11.38 -4.37 -13.97
C GLU A 242 12.86 -4.70 -13.85
N THR A 243 13.32 -5.64 -14.67
CA THR A 243 14.73 -5.99 -14.75
C THR A 243 15.44 -4.98 -15.65
N LEU A 244 16.41 -4.29 -15.08
CA LEU A 244 17.23 -3.29 -15.75
C LEU A 244 18.60 -3.86 -16.11
N ASP A 245 19.41 -3.08 -16.83
CA ASP A 245 20.79 -3.43 -17.09
C ASP A 245 21.64 -3.44 -15.79
N ASP A 246 22.78 -4.11 -15.80
CA ASP A 246 23.73 -4.18 -14.67
C ASP A 246 23.19 -4.83 -13.40
N ASP A 247 22.32 -5.85 -13.50
CA ASP A 247 21.72 -6.58 -12.39
C ASP A 247 20.87 -5.69 -11.43
N LYS A 248 20.45 -4.52 -11.89
CA LYS A 248 19.52 -3.66 -11.15
C LYS A 248 18.07 -4.09 -11.41
N GLU A 249 17.23 -3.80 -10.43
CA GLU A 249 15.81 -4.13 -10.47
C GLU A 249 14.97 -3.02 -9.84
N THR A 250 13.99 -2.54 -10.59
CA THR A 250 12.91 -1.70 -10.05
C THR A 250 11.85 -2.59 -9.43
N GLN A 251 11.39 -2.23 -8.24
CA GLN A 251 10.34 -2.96 -7.53
C GLN A 251 9.25 -1.97 -7.09
N ILE A 252 8.02 -2.24 -7.50
CA ILE A 252 6.86 -1.44 -7.10
C ILE A 252 5.82 -2.37 -6.51
N VAL A 253 5.24 -1.97 -5.37
CA VAL A 253 4.01 -2.57 -4.86
C VAL A 253 2.92 -1.50 -4.91
N TYR A 254 1.80 -1.82 -5.54
CA TYR A 254 0.69 -0.90 -5.69
C TYR A 254 -0.61 -1.49 -5.17
N TYR A 255 -1.32 -0.73 -4.33
CA TYR A 255 -2.63 -1.06 -3.79
C TYR A 255 -3.62 0.09 -3.99
N THR A 256 -4.89 -0.26 -4.23
CA THR A 256 -5.96 0.70 -4.53
C THR A 256 -6.82 1.07 -3.32
N SER A 257 -6.30 0.89 -2.12
CA SER A 257 -6.90 1.41 -0.89
C SER A 257 -5.83 1.63 0.17
N SER A 258 -5.65 2.86 0.61
CA SER A 258 -4.76 3.21 1.73
C SER A 258 -5.30 2.74 3.07
N ASN A 259 -6.60 2.39 3.15
CA ASN A 259 -7.21 1.82 4.33
C ASN A 259 -6.58 0.47 4.74
N LEU A 260 -5.81 -0.15 3.83
CA LEU A 260 -4.98 -1.32 4.13
C LEU A 260 -4.00 -1.04 5.29
N MET A 261 -3.53 0.20 5.42
CA MET A 261 -2.59 0.63 6.47
C MET A 261 -3.28 1.30 7.68
N ASP A 262 -4.62 1.36 7.72
CA ASP A 262 -5.35 1.99 8.81
C ASP A 262 -5.47 1.04 10.01
N SER A 263 -4.96 1.46 11.17
CA SER A 263 -4.99 0.67 12.41
C SER A 263 -6.41 0.33 12.89
N GLN A 264 -7.42 1.16 12.57
CA GLN A 264 -8.81 0.86 12.91
C GLN A 264 -9.37 -0.27 12.03
N ILE A 265 -8.98 -0.28 10.76
CA ILE A 265 -9.33 -1.39 9.84
C ILE A 265 -8.61 -2.67 10.25
N ASN A 266 -7.33 -2.58 10.65
CA ASN A 266 -6.53 -3.72 11.12
C ASN A 266 -7.15 -4.38 12.36
N GLN A 267 -7.75 -3.60 13.27
CA GLN A 267 -8.46 -4.11 14.44
C GLN A 267 -9.75 -4.87 14.10
N MET A 268 -10.34 -4.62 12.93
CA MET A 268 -11.54 -5.34 12.46
C MET A 268 -11.22 -6.75 11.94
N VAL A 269 -9.99 -6.98 11.53
CA VAL A 269 -9.49 -8.27 11.04
C VAL A 269 -8.36 -8.72 11.97
N SER A 270 -8.56 -9.79 12.72
CA SER A 270 -7.57 -10.30 13.69
C SER A 270 -6.23 -10.62 13.01
N GLY A 271 -5.30 -9.66 13.00
CA GLY A 271 -3.95 -9.77 12.42
C GLY A 271 -3.92 -9.78 10.89
N GLY A 272 -4.95 -9.27 10.24
CA GLY A 272 -5.11 -9.42 8.79
C GLY A 272 -4.33 -8.46 7.93
N ASN A 273 -4.21 -7.19 8.32
CA ASN A 273 -3.54 -6.17 7.49
C ASN A 273 -2.16 -5.75 8.02
N GLU A 274 -1.69 -6.36 9.11
CA GLU A 274 -0.38 -6.05 9.73
C GLU A 274 0.79 -6.71 9.02
#